data_150c72ac27761486f098cdac6456d2b9
#
_entry.id   150c72ac27761486f098cdac6456d2b9
#
_cell.length_a   1.000
_cell.length_b   1.000
_cell.length_c   1.000
_cell.angle_alpha   90.00
_cell.angle_beta   90.00
_cell.angle_gamma   90.00
#
_symmetry.space_group_name_H-M   'P 1'
#
loop_
_entity.id
_entity.type
_entity.pdbx_description
1 polymer ?
#
loop_
_entity_poly.entity_id
_entity_poly.type
_entity_poly.pdbx_seq_one_letter_code
_entity_poly.pdbx_strand_id
1 'polypeptide(L)' 'MDRFDRGVALRRRAGERGERMSLGSAVQIVMTLPISDRTGCQIDLGGGETILQYADIGRLYEVMMRDKGT' A
#
# COMPACT_ATOMS: atom_id res chain seq x y z
N MET A 1 -0.18 -13.47 13.36
CA MET A 1 0.26 -13.13 12.00
C MET A 1 0.06 -11.63 11.78
N ASP A 2 1.09 -10.96 11.28
CA ASP A 2 1.02 -9.52 11.06
C ASP A 2 0.15 -9.22 9.84
N ARG A 3 -0.79 -8.26 9.98
CA ARG A 3 -1.65 -7.84 8.85
C ARG A 3 -0.83 -7.34 7.66
N PHE A 4 0.37 -6.85 7.90
CA PHE A 4 1.23 -6.29 6.86
C PHE A 4 1.99 -7.35 6.07
N ASP A 5 1.88 -8.62 6.44
CA ASP A 5 2.49 -9.72 5.70
C ASP A 5 1.62 -10.26 4.58
N ARG A 6 0.34 -9.84 4.50
CA ARG A 6 -0.56 -10.36 3.47
C ARG A 6 -0.08 -9.92 2.08
N GLY A 7 -0.26 -10.79 1.10
CA GLY A 7 0.10 -10.50 -0.29
C GLY A 7 -0.89 -9.55 -0.94
N VAL A 8 -0.38 -8.53 -1.60
CA VAL A 8 -1.19 -7.54 -2.30
C VAL A 8 -0.55 -7.24 -3.65
N ALA A 9 -1.24 -6.47 -4.50
CA ALA A 9 -0.70 -5.98 -5.76
C ALA A 9 -0.64 -4.46 -5.72
N LEU A 10 0.55 -3.90 -5.93
CA LEU A 10 0.74 -2.46 -5.98
C LEU A 10 0.69 -1.98 -7.43
N ARG A 11 -0.17 -1.00 -7.71
CA ARG A 11 -0.25 -0.32 -8.99
C ARG A 11 0.17 1.13 -8.80
N ARG A 12 1.16 1.56 -9.56
CA ARG A 12 1.65 2.95 -9.48
C ARG A 12 0.84 3.89 -10.36
N ARG A 13 0.18 3.35 -11.39
CA ARG A 13 -0.65 4.12 -12.32
C ARG A 13 -1.88 3.31 -12.68
N ALA A 14 -2.97 4.02 -13.00
CA ALA A 14 -4.17 3.36 -13.49
C ALA A 14 -3.86 2.57 -14.77
N GLY A 15 -4.34 1.34 -14.84
CA GLY A 15 -4.13 0.47 -16.00
C GLY A 15 -2.79 -0.26 -16.01
N GLU A 16 -1.91 0.02 -15.08
CA GLU A 16 -0.63 -0.66 -14.97
C GLU A 16 -0.80 -2.03 -14.30
N ARG A 17 0.07 -2.98 -14.65
CA ARG A 17 0.08 -4.27 -13.98
C ARG A 17 0.48 -4.11 -12.53
N GLY A 18 -0.27 -4.75 -11.63
CA GLY A 18 0.07 -4.76 -10.22
C GLY A 18 1.32 -5.59 -9.97
N GLU A 19 2.20 -5.08 -9.13
CA GLU A 19 3.38 -5.80 -8.66
C GLU A 19 3.05 -6.48 -7.34
N ARG A 20 3.25 -7.77 -7.25
CA ARG A 20 2.91 -8.54 -6.04
C ARG A 20 3.99 -8.37 -4.97
N MET A 21 3.53 -8.06 -3.77
CA MET A 21 4.42 -7.86 -2.62
C MET A 21 3.59 -7.94 -1.34
N SER A 22 4.25 -7.85 -0.17
CA SER A 22 3.52 -7.75 1.08
C SER A 22 2.90 -6.36 1.22
N LEU A 23 1.81 -6.27 2.01
CA LEU A 23 1.14 -4.99 2.24
C LEU A 23 2.10 -3.98 2.85
N GLY A 24 2.93 -4.38 3.81
CA GLY A 24 3.92 -3.50 4.43
C GLY A 24 4.90 -2.93 3.41
N SER A 25 5.40 -3.77 2.50
CA SER A 25 6.31 -3.31 1.45
C SER A 25 5.62 -2.34 0.51
N ALA A 26 4.37 -2.63 0.12
CA ALA A 26 3.60 -1.76 -0.77
C ALA A 26 3.39 -0.38 -0.14
N VAL A 27 2.99 -0.34 1.13
CA VAL A 27 2.78 0.91 1.85
C VAL A 27 4.08 1.73 1.92
N GLN A 28 5.20 1.07 2.25
CA GLN A 28 6.50 1.76 2.32
C GLN A 28 6.92 2.34 0.97
N ILE A 29 6.74 1.58 -0.11
CA ILE A 29 7.09 2.06 -1.45
C ILE A 29 6.29 3.32 -1.78
N VAL A 30 4.98 3.29 -1.56
CA VAL A 30 4.11 4.43 -1.86
C VAL A 30 4.57 5.66 -1.06
N MET A 31 4.85 5.48 0.23
CA MET A 31 5.19 6.59 1.11
C MET A 31 6.61 7.14 0.88
N THR A 32 7.45 6.43 0.12
CA THR A 32 8.77 6.93 -0.27
C THR A 32 8.77 7.64 -1.61
N LEU A 33 7.67 7.55 -2.36
CA LEU A 33 7.54 8.25 -3.65
C LEU A 33 7.27 9.74 -3.43
N PRO A 34 7.61 10.60 -4.41
CA PRO A 34 7.18 12.00 -4.37
C PRO A 34 5.66 12.09 -4.28
N ILE A 35 5.16 13.15 -3.66
CA ILE A 35 3.72 13.33 -3.43
C ILE A 35 2.92 13.23 -4.73
N SER A 36 3.44 13.81 -5.81
CA SER A 36 2.77 13.76 -7.11
C SER A 36 2.58 12.33 -7.63
N ASP A 37 3.48 11.43 -7.29
CA ASP A 37 3.38 10.03 -7.70
C ASP A 37 2.51 9.21 -6.76
N ARG A 38 2.46 9.59 -5.48
CA ARG A 38 1.66 8.87 -4.47
C ARG A 38 0.18 8.88 -4.79
N THR A 39 -0.34 9.99 -5.30
CA THR A 39 -1.77 10.15 -5.53
C THR A 39 -2.31 9.21 -6.59
N GLY A 40 -1.46 8.71 -7.49
CA GLY A 40 -1.87 7.73 -8.50
C GLY A 40 -1.73 6.29 -8.09
N CYS A 41 -1.17 6.03 -6.91
CA CYS A 41 -0.93 4.67 -6.45
C CYS A 41 -2.20 4.03 -5.90
N GLN A 42 -2.33 2.72 -6.12
CA GLN A 42 -3.43 1.91 -5.60
C GLN A 42 -2.87 0.58 -5.11
N ILE A 43 -3.41 0.08 -4.02
CA ILE A 43 -3.06 -1.25 -3.52
C ILE A 43 -4.29 -2.14 -3.63
N ASP A 44 -4.19 -3.17 -4.44
CA ASP A 44 -5.26 -4.16 -4.64
C ASP A 44 -5.07 -5.28 -3.63
N LEU A 45 -6.04 -5.44 -2.74
CA LEU A 45 -5.99 -6.48 -1.71
C LEU A 45 -6.32 -7.87 -2.27
N GLY A 46 -6.83 -7.94 -3.49
CA GLY A 46 -7.18 -9.21 -4.13
C GLY A 46 -8.50 -9.78 -3.64
N GLY A 47 -8.93 -10.88 -4.26
CA GLY A 47 -10.11 -11.61 -3.80
C GLY A 47 -11.42 -10.83 -3.84
N GLY A 48 -11.52 -9.77 -4.63
CA GLY A 48 -12.71 -8.93 -4.68
C GLY A 48 -12.81 -7.92 -3.55
N GLU A 49 -11.77 -7.79 -2.73
CA GLU A 49 -11.72 -6.83 -1.64
C GLU A 49 -11.45 -5.41 -2.15
N THR A 50 -11.60 -4.45 -1.25
CA THR A 50 -11.44 -3.04 -1.55
C THR A 50 -10.02 -2.71 -2.04
N ILE A 51 -9.94 -1.86 -3.05
CA ILE A 51 -8.66 -1.28 -3.48
C ILE A 51 -8.39 -0.07 -2.60
N LEU A 52 -7.19 -0.04 -2.01
CA LEU A 52 -6.78 1.07 -1.16
C LEU A 52 -6.32 2.24 -2.00
N GLN A 53 -6.83 3.42 -1.67
CA GLN A 53 -6.42 4.68 -2.30
C GLN A 53 -5.35 5.36 -1.43
N TYR A 54 -4.81 6.46 -1.92
CA TYR A 54 -3.75 7.20 -1.23
C TYR A 54 -4.09 7.51 0.24
N ALA A 55 -5.30 7.97 0.53
CA ALA A 55 -5.68 8.30 1.90
C ALA A 55 -5.64 7.09 2.83
N ASP A 56 -6.10 5.94 2.34
CA ASP A 56 -6.08 4.69 3.12
C ASP A 56 -4.66 4.20 3.35
N ILE A 57 -3.81 4.33 2.33
CA ILE A 57 -2.40 3.93 2.41
C ILE A 57 -1.69 4.76 3.48
N GLY A 58 -1.96 6.06 3.52
CA GLY A 58 -1.39 6.94 4.53
C GLY A 58 -1.76 6.54 5.96
N ARG A 59 -3.02 6.16 6.16
CA ARG A 59 -3.49 5.69 7.47
C ARG A 59 -2.79 4.39 7.88
N LEU A 60 -2.64 3.47 6.94
CA LEU A 60 -1.94 2.21 7.22
C LEU A 60 -0.47 2.45 7.55
N TYR A 61 0.15 3.39 6.87
CA TYR A 61 1.53 3.76 7.16
C TYR A 61 1.68 4.26 8.60
N GLU A 62 0.77 5.11 9.05
CA GLU A 62 0.77 5.60 10.44
C GLU A 62 0.66 4.45 11.44
N VAL A 63 -0.26 3.52 11.19
CA VAL A 63 -0.44 2.35 12.06
C VAL A 63 0.82 1.50 12.09
N MET A 64 1.42 1.26 10.91
CA MET A 64 2.63 0.45 10.79
C MET A 64 3.79 1.08 11.55
N MET A 65 3.95 2.40 11.47
CA MET A 65 5.03 3.09 12.16
C MET A 65 4.82 3.11 13.67
N ARG A 66 3.57 3.19 14.13
CA ARG A 66 3.27 3.10 15.57
C ARG A 66 3.65 1.74 16.12
N ASP A 67 3.30 0.67 15.41
CA ASP A 67 3.62 -0.68 15.85
C ASP A 67 5.12 -0.90 15.94
N LYS A 68 5.88 -0.30 15.06
CA LYS A 68 7.34 -0.39 15.08
C LYS A 68 7.98 0.53 16.13
N GLY A 69 7.32 1.61 16.49
CA GLY A 69 7.84 2.61 17.40
C GLY A 69 7.70 2.27 18.87
N THR A 70 7.02 1.18 19.17
CA THR A 70 6.84 0.73 20.55
C THR A 70 7.68 -0.53 20.88
#